data_4737606edb5cc0e86b02acf496db0273
#
_entry.id   4737606edb5cc0e86b02acf496db0273
#
_cell.length_a   1.000
_cell.length_b   1.000
_cell.length_c   1.000
_cell.angle_alpha   90.00
_cell.angle_beta   90.00
_cell.angle_gamma   90.00
#
_symmetry.space_group_name_H-M   'P 1'
#
loop_
_entity.id
_entity.type
_entity.pdbx_description
1 polymer ?
#
loop_
_entity_poly.entity_id
_entity_poly.type
_entity_poly.pdbx_seq_one_letter_code
_entity_poly.pdbx_strand_id
1 'polypeptide(L)'
;MCIRDSFGRFQPPTVGHAENFKAVKKTAGSCDWFIYLSQSVDAKGSNPLDPDRKLYYAKKMFPNFAKHFRSGPTDPVGILKELQSEGYDDAMFVVGSDRVQAMQWVKKYNGKDFFFRKLDVISSGDRDADGDTFAISGTKMRRAAVADDFDTFRKGIPKSLNDKDTRKMMEEIQSNMPKLYK
;
A
#
# COMPACT_ATOMS: atom_id res chain seq x y z
N MET A 1 -21.81 -10.51 -0.73
CA MET A 1 -20.56 -10.90 -0.02
C MET A 1 -19.88 -9.66 0.55
N CYS A 2 -19.10 -9.81 1.62
CA CYS A 2 -18.43 -8.65 2.25
C CYS A 2 -16.91 -8.67 2.03
N ILE A 3 -16.32 -7.48 1.86
CA ILE A 3 -14.89 -7.29 1.66
C ILE A 3 -14.36 -6.10 2.44
N ARG A 4 -13.13 -6.20 2.91
CA ARG A 4 -12.39 -5.14 3.61
C ARG A 4 -11.03 -4.96 2.95
N ASP A 5 -10.80 -3.80 2.39
CA ASP A 5 -9.62 -3.56 1.57
C ASP A 5 -8.81 -2.38 2.05
N SER A 6 -7.56 -2.35 1.64
CA SER A 6 -6.72 -1.17 1.70
C SER A 6 -6.16 -0.86 0.32
N PHE A 7 -5.99 0.42 0.06
CA PHE A 7 -5.36 0.91 -1.17
C PHE A 7 -4.24 1.89 -0.82
N GLY A 8 -3.07 1.70 -1.39
CA GLY A 8 -1.94 2.58 -1.12
C GLY A 8 -0.85 2.56 -2.18
N ARG A 9 0.00 3.58 -2.15
CA ARG A 9 1.13 3.70 -3.07
C ARG A 9 2.24 2.68 -2.78
N PHE A 10 2.58 2.50 -1.51
CA PHE A 10 3.62 1.56 -1.06
C PHE A 10 4.93 1.66 -1.88
N GLN A 11 5.52 2.86 -1.92
CA GLN A 11 6.68 3.18 -2.76
C GLN A 11 7.91 3.64 -1.95
N PRO A 12 8.70 2.68 -1.46
CA PRO A 12 8.44 1.24 -1.38
C PRO A 12 7.50 0.86 -0.23
N PRO A 13 7.04 -0.41 -0.15
CA PRO A 13 6.50 -0.97 1.08
C PRO A 13 7.54 -0.86 2.20
N THR A 14 7.11 -0.69 3.45
CA THR A 14 7.99 -0.57 4.62
C THR A 14 7.41 -1.30 5.82
N VAL A 15 8.23 -1.52 6.86
CA VAL A 15 7.77 -2.10 8.13
C VAL A 15 6.59 -1.33 8.73
N GLY A 16 6.53 -0.01 8.55
CA GLY A 16 5.42 0.82 9.03
C GLY A 16 4.06 0.52 8.39
N HIS A 17 4.03 -0.14 7.23
CA HIS A 17 2.78 -0.54 6.60
C HIS A 17 2.19 -1.83 7.22
N ALA A 18 2.98 -2.60 7.97
CA ALA A 18 2.52 -3.86 8.58
C ALA A 18 1.31 -3.65 9.50
N GLU A 19 1.28 -2.54 10.25
CA GLU A 19 0.16 -2.25 11.17
C GLU A 19 -1.15 -1.99 10.41
N ASN A 20 -1.08 -1.30 9.27
CA ASN A 20 -2.24 -1.17 8.39
C ASN A 20 -2.74 -2.54 7.90
N PHE A 21 -1.84 -3.42 7.46
CA PHE A 21 -2.21 -4.76 6.98
C PHE A 21 -2.86 -5.61 8.07
N LYS A 22 -2.34 -5.53 9.29
CA LYS A 22 -2.95 -6.17 10.47
C LYS A 22 -4.34 -5.61 10.78
N ALA A 23 -4.51 -4.28 10.67
CA ALA A 23 -5.80 -3.62 10.88
C ALA A 23 -6.83 -4.06 9.84
N VAL A 24 -6.46 -4.13 8.55
CA VAL A 24 -7.32 -4.65 7.49
C VAL A 24 -7.79 -6.07 7.82
N LYS A 25 -6.85 -6.98 8.12
CA LYS A 25 -7.15 -8.36 8.50
C LYS A 25 -8.08 -8.43 9.72
N LYS A 26 -7.81 -7.62 10.76
CA LYS A 26 -8.64 -7.58 11.98
C LYS A 26 -10.06 -7.09 11.69
N THR A 27 -10.18 -6.03 10.89
CA THR A 27 -11.46 -5.44 10.49
C THR A 27 -12.26 -6.39 9.59
N ALA A 28 -11.58 -7.19 8.80
CA ALA A 28 -12.22 -8.16 7.91
C ALA A 28 -13.00 -9.22 8.69
N GLY A 29 -12.46 -9.72 9.80
CA GLY A 29 -13.09 -10.81 10.53
C GLY A 29 -13.32 -12.02 9.63
N SER A 30 -14.59 -12.30 9.29
CA SER A 30 -14.98 -13.37 8.37
C SER A 30 -15.16 -12.91 6.90
N CYS A 31 -15.03 -11.61 6.63
CA CYS A 31 -15.09 -11.08 5.26
C CYS A 31 -13.76 -11.38 4.53
N ASP A 32 -13.84 -11.40 3.20
CA ASP A 32 -12.64 -11.37 2.37
C ASP A 32 -11.90 -10.04 2.55
N TRP A 33 -10.62 -10.03 2.23
CA TRP A 33 -9.82 -8.81 2.33
C TRP A 33 -8.61 -8.83 1.39
N PHE A 34 -8.30 -7.66 0.84
CA PHE A 34 -7.15 -7.45 -0.02
C PHE A 34 -6.41 -6.16 0.31
N ILE A 35 -5.18 -6.09 -0.15
CA ILE A 35 -4.33 -4.91 -0.08
C ILE A 35 -3.94 -4.58 -1.52
N TYR A 36 -4.54 -3.52 -2.06
CA TYR A 36 -4.29 -3.06 -3.41
C TYR A 36 -3.08 -2.13 -3.45
N LEU A 37 -2.11 -2.49 -4.27
CA LEU A 37 -0.93 -1.68 -4.54
C LEU A 37 -1.19 -0.81 -5.77
N SER A 38 -1.04 0.51 -5.63
CA SER A 38 -1.23 1.41 -6.77
C SER A 38 -0.30 1.06 -7.92
N GLN A 39 -0.80 1.19 -9.15
CA GLN A 39 -0.01 0.97 -10.36
C GLN A 39 0.61 2.27 -10.91
N SER A 40 0.53 3.36 -10.15
CA SER A 40 1.08 4.64 -10.60
C SER A 40 2.60 4.56 -10.72
N VAL A 41 3.09 4.99 -11.88
CA VAL A 41 4.49 5.29 -12.15
C VAL A 41 4.55 6.77 -12.56
N ASP A 42 5.51 7.52 -12.03
CA ASP A 42 5.63 8.94 -12.37
C ASP A 42 7.09 9.37 -12.55
N ALA A 43 7.28 10.36 -13.41
CA ALA A 43 8.58 10.96 -13.67
C ALA A 43 9.08 11.86 -12.53
N LYS A 44 8.27 12.11 -11.50
CA LYS A 44 8.61 12.99 -10.36
C LYS A 44 9.34 12.24 -9.24
N GLY A 45 9.52 10.92 -9.38
CA GLY A 45 10.20 10.08 -8.39
C GLY A 45 9.37 9.75 -7.14
N SER A 46 8.05 9.97 -7.17
CA SER A 46 7.17 9.55 -6.09
C SER A 46 6.83 8.05 -6.14
N ASN A 47 6.91 7.46 -7.34
CA ASN A 47 6.59 6.08 -7.64
C ASN A 47 7.69 5.40 -8.48
N PRO A 48 8.90 5.20 -7.93
CA PRO A 48 10.05 4.70 -8.69
C PRO A 48 10.03 3.18 -8.93
N LEU A 49 9.29 2.41 -8.15
CA LEU A 49 9.18 0.97 -8.37
C LEU A 49 8.10 0.66 -9.40
N ASP A 50 8.48 -0.15 -10.37
CA ASP A 50 7.52 -0.79 -11.28
C ASP A 50 6.44 -1.56 -10.49
N PRO A 51 5.17 -1.55 -10.93
CA PRO A 51 4.07 -2.22 -10.23
C PRO A 51 4.31 -3.70 -9.94
N ASP A 52 4.85 -4.46 -10.90
CA ASP A 52 5.10 -5.89 -10.73
C ASP A 52 6.24 -6.14 -9.75
N ARG A 53 7.29 -5.31 -9.81
CA ARG A 53 8.40 -5.36 -8.85
C ARG A 53 7.94 -5.01 -7.45
N LYS A 54 7.08 -4.00 -7.32
CA LYS A 54 6.49 -3.61 -6.04
C LYS A 54 5.67 -4.75 -5.43
N LEU A 55 4.83 -5.40 -6.23
CA LEU A 55 4.03 -6.56 -5.81
C LEU A 55 4.94 -7.72 -5.36
N TYR A 56 5.99 -8.01 -6.13
CA TYR A 56 6.99 -9.03 -5.79
C TYR A 56 7.64 -8.76 -4.44
N TYR A 57 8.12 -7.53 -4.21
CA TYR A 57 8.74 -7.17 -2.93
C TYR A 57 7.74 -7.21 -1.78
N ALA A 58 6.52 -6.68 -1.97
CA ALA A 58 5.47 -6.72 -0.94
C ALA A 58 5.18 -8.15 -0.47
N LYS A 59 5.05 -9.10 -1.41
CA LYS A 59 4.81 -10.51 -1.09
C LYS A 59 5.98 -11.16 -0.34
N LYS A 60 7.22 -10.83 -0.70
CA LYS A 60 8.41 -11.32 0.02
C LYS A 60 8.59 -10.69 1.39
N MET A 61 8.33 -9.39 1.49
CA MET A 61 8.44 -8.66 2.75
C MET A 61 7.41 -9.08 3.78
N PHE A 62 6.22 -9.44 3.32
CA PHE A 62 5.09 -9.77 4.17
C PHE A 62 4.46 -11.12 3.79
N PRO A 63 5.17 -12.24 3.97
CA PRO A 63 4.73 -13.55 3.52
C PRO A 63 3.38 -13.98 4.10
N ASN A 64 3.06 -13.58 5.34
CA ASN A 64 1.78 -13.86 5.98
C ASN A 64 0.58 -13.15 5.31
N PHE A 65 0.84 -12.14 4.49
CA PHE A 65 -0.15 -11.38 3.74
C PHE A 65 -0.06 -11.59 2.22
N ALA A 66 0.89 -12.42 1.76
CA ALA A 66 1.27 -12.52 0.35
C ALA A 66 0.09 -12.80 -0.59
N LYS A 67 -0.85 -13.67 -0.19
CA LYS A 67 -2.04 -14.01 -0.98
C LYS A 67 -3.09 -12.91 -1.06
N HIS A 68 -2.99 -11.90 -0.19
CA HIS A 68 -3.93 -10.80 -0.10
C HIS A 68 -3.46 -9.55 -0.83
N PHE A 69 -2.20 -9.51 -1.29
CA PHE A 69 -1.74 -8.41 -2.14
C PHE A 69 -2.27 -8.57 -3.56
N ARG A 70 -2.90 -7.51 -4.05
CA ARG A 70 -3.36 -7.38 -5.44
C ARG A 70 -2.70 -6.19 -6.13
N SER A 71 -2.34 -6.39 -7.39
CA SER A 71 -2.11 -5.32 -8.35
C SER A 71 -3.43 -5.13 -9.08
N GLY A 72 -4.07 -4.02 -8.89
CA GLY A 72 -5.43 -3.80 -9.39
C GLY A 72 -5.53 -2.50 -10.19
N PRO A 73 -6.75 -1.98 -10.34
CA PRO A 73 -6.98 -0.68 -10.97
C PRO A 73 -6.16 0.43 -10.32
N THR A 74 -5.93 1.51 -11.07
CA THR A 74 -5.06 2.63 -10.65
C THR A 74 -5.70 3.52 -9.59
N ASP A 75 -6.98 3.38 -9.36
CA ASP A 75 -7.77 4.25 -8.49
C ASP A 75 -8.86 3.49 -7.72
N PRO A 76 -9.36 4.04 -6.62
CA PRO A 76 -10.35 3.39 -5.76
C PRO A 76 -11.70 3.09 -6.44
N VAL A 77 -12.12 3.91 -7.42
CA VAL A 77 -13.37 3.68 -8.16
C VAL A 77 -13.24 2.44 -9.02
N GLY A 78 -12.12 2.29 -9.72
CA GLY A 78 -11.82 1.10 -10.51
C GLY A 78 -11.79 -0.16 -9.63
N ILE A 79 -11.19 -0.09 -8.42
CA ILE A 79 -11.20 -1.20 -7.46
C ILE A 79 -12.62 -1.59 -7.08
N LEU A 80 -13.49 -0.63 -6.76
CA LEU A 80 -14.88 -0.92 -6.40
C LEU A 80 -15.67 -1.53 -7.56
N LYS A 81 -15.45 -1.08 -8.79
CA LYS A 81 -16.05 -1.71 -9.98
C LYS A 81 -15.64 -3.18 -10.14
N GLU A 82 -14.35 -3.46 -9.96
CA GLU A 82 -13.82 -4.84 -9.98
C GLU A 82 -14.46 -5.69 -8.90
N LEU A 83 -14.46 -5.22 -7.65
CA LEU A 83 -15.06 -5.92 -6.52
C LEU A 83 -16.58 -6.19 -6.71
N GLN A 84 -17.32 -5.22 -7.24
CA GLN A 84 -18.72 -5.44 -7.58
C GLN A 84 -18.89 -6.54 -8.64
N SER A 85 -18.04 -6.57 -9.66
CA SER A 85 -18.06 -7.61 -10.70
C SER A 85 -17.73 -9.00 -10.14
N GLU A 86 -16.96 -9.08 -9.05
CA GLU A 86 -16.67 -10.30 -8.30
C GLU A 86 -17.82 -10.72 -7.35
N GLY A 87 -18.88 -9.90 -7.24
CA GLY A 87 -20.08 -10.21 -6.47
C GLY A 87 -20.08 -9.66 -5.03
N TYR A 88 -19.19 -8.75 -4.70
CA TYR A 88 -19.23 -8.06 -3.40
C TYR A 88 -20.28 -6.96 -3.40
N ASP A 89 -21.06 -6.87 -2.32
CA ASP A 89 -22.14 -5.89 -2.10
C ASP A 89 -21.99 -5.11 -0.78
N ASP A 90 -21.00 -5.45 0.03
CA ASP A 90 -20.63 -4.78 1.26
C ASP A 90 -19.11 -4.58 1.24
N ALA A 91 -18.65 -3.37 1.00
CA ALA A 91 -17.24 -3.00 0.89
C ALA A 91 -16.85 -1.96 1.93
N MET A 92 -15.59 -2.05 2.38
CA MET A 92 -15.03 -1.09 3.30
C MET A 92 -13.54 -0.89 3.02
N PHE A 93 -13.15 0.36 2.77
CA PHE A 93 -11.73 0.71 2.75
C PHE A 93 -11.21 1.00 4.16
N VAL A 94 -10.12 0.33 4.52
CA VAL A 94 -9.39 0.52 5.77
C VAL A 94 -8.09 1.25 5.44
N VAL A 95 -7.98 2.50 5.84
CA VAL A 95 -6.86 3.39 5.49
C VAL A 95 -6.27 4.07 6.72
N GLY A 96 -5.07 4.61 6.62
CA GLY A 96 -4.52 5.42 7.71
C GLY A 96 -5.44 6.59 8.09
N SER A 97 -5.46 6.99 9.36
CA SER A 97 -6.34 8.06 9.88
C SER A 97 -6.24 9.36 9.05
N ASP A 98 -5.04 9.71 8.60
CA ASP A 98 -4.74 10.85 7.74
C ASP A 98 -5.37 10.77 6.34
N ARG A 99 -5.82 9.58 5.94
CA ARG A 99 -6.39 9.30 4.61
C ARG A 99 -7.91 9.17 4.60
N VAL A 100 -8.55 8.99 5.75
CA VAL A 100 -9.99 8.76 5.83
C VAL A 100 -10.77 9.87 5.13
N GLN A 101 -10.51 11.12 5.48
CA GLN A 101 -11.19 12.27 4.85
C GLN A 101 -10.91 12.35 3.35
N ALA A 102 -9.65 12.15 2.96
CA ALA A 102 -9.25 12.19 1.56
C ALA A 102 -9.86 11.07 0.71
N MET A 103 -10.42 10.02 1.31
CA MET A 103 -11.04 8.89 0.62
C MET A 103 -12.57 8.92 0.65
N GLN A 104 -13.21 9.76 1.47
CA GLN A 104 -14.68 9.82 1.58
C GLN A 104 -15.38 10.15 0.25
N TRP A 105 -14.70 10.83 -0.65
CA TRP A 105 -15.27 11.18 -1.96
C TRP A 105 -15.72 9.97 -2.77
N VAL A 106 -15.12 8.80 -2.54
CA VAL A 106 -15.47 7.57 -3.28
C VAL A 106 -16.94 7.17 -3.09
N LYS A 107 -17.53 7.48 -1.93
CA LYS A 107 -18.94 7.20 -1.62
C LYS A 107 -19.91 7.92 -2.55
N LYS A 108 -19.52 9.07 -3.13
CA LYS A 108 -20.36 9.85 -4.06
C LYS A 108 -20.63 9.13 -5.38
N TYR A 109 -19.84 8.10 -5.68
CA TYR A 109 -19.99 7.28 -6.88
C TYR A 109 -20.87 6.06 -6.65
N ASN A 110 -21.21 5.74 -5.39
CA ASN A 110 -22.17 4.69 -5.09
C ASN A 110 -23.57 5.08 -5.60
N GLY A 111 -24.18 4.21 -6.38
CA GLY A 111 -25.43 4.51 -7.09
C GLY A 111 -25.24 5.14 -8.47
N LYS A 112 -23.99 5.35 -8.93
CA LYS A 112 -23.65 5.91 -10.26
C LYS A 112 -22.73 4.98 -11.04
N ASP A 113 -21.53 4.75 -10.52
CA ASP A 113 -20.48 3.96 -11.17
C ASP A 113 -20.45 2.51 -10.68
N PHE A 114 -20.97 2.25 -9.49
CA PHE A 114 -21.11 0.95 -8.86
C PHE A 114 -22.23 0.98 -7.83
N PHE A 115 -22.65 -0.20 -7.34
CA PHE A 115 -23.73 -0.36 -6.35
C PHE A 115 -23.26 -1.28 -5.22
N PHE A 116 -22.98 -0.71 -4.07
CA PHE A 116 -22.78 -1.44 -2.82
C PHE A 116 -23.93 -1.16 -1.86
N ARG A 117 -24.49 -2.20 -1.27
CA ARG A 117 -25.48 -2.08 -0.20
C ARG A 117 -24.91 -1.35 1.00
N LYS A 118 -23.61 -1.56 1.26
CA LYS A 118 -22.83 -0.85 2.27
C LYS A 118 -21.45 -0.50 1.72
N LEU A 119 -21.09 0.76 1.82
CA LEU A 119 -19.77 1.27 1.43
C LEU A 119 -19.25 2.26 2.48
N ASP A 120 -18.13 1.95 3.10
CA ASP A 120 -17.50 2.79 4.09
C ASP A 120 -16.01 2.96 3.89
N VAL A 121 -15.48 4.04 4.46
CA VAL A 121 -14.04 4.31 4.60
C VAL A 121 -13.75 4.55 6.07
N ILE A 122 -12.92 3.70 6.65
CA ILE A 122 -12.59 3.75 8.08
C ILE A 122 -11.10 3.86 8.33
N SER A 123 -10.74 4.32 9.52
CA SER A 123 -9.35 4.36 9.96
C SER A 123 -8.84 2.96 10.34
N SER A 124 -7.60 2.68 9.97
CA SER A 124 -6.83 1.53 10.49
C SER A 124 -6.34 1.74 11.94
N GLY A 125 -6.70 2.84 12.56
CA GLY A 125 -6.19 3.34 13.82
C GLY A 125 -5.21 4.50 13.61
N ASP A 126 -4.98 5.25 14.68
CA ASP A 126 -3.92 6.23 14.67
C ASP A 126 -2.59 5.50 14.55
N ARG A 127 -1.77 6.02 13.72
CA ARG A 127 -0.39 5.59 13.70
C ARG A 127 0.20 6.07 15.01
N ASP A 128 0.62 5.15 15.92
CA ASP A 128 1.24 5.54 17.18
C ASP A 128 2.42 6.47 16.92
N ALA A 129 2.29 7.70 17.38
CA ALA A 129 3.29 8.75 17.17
C ALA A 129 4.63 8.44 17.86
N ASP A 130 4.66 7.48 18.76
CA ASP A 130 5.79 7.17 19.65
C ASP A 130 6.64 5.96 19.23
N GLY A 131 6.34 5.31 18.10
CA GLY A 131 7.12 4.16 17.64
C GLY A 131 8.20 4.53 16.62
N ASP A 132 9.41 3.99 16.77
CA ASP A 132 10.53 4.09 15.81
C ASP A 132 10.17 3.71 14.37
N THR A 133 9.14 2.88 14.18
CA THR A 133 8.59 2.49 12.88
C THR A 133 7.95 3.66 12.13
N PHE A 134 7.58 4.73 12.85
CA PHE A 134 6.99 5.96 12.28
C PHE A 134 7.97 6.83 11.50
N ALA A 135 9.22 6.78 11.91
CA ALA A 135 10.28 7.50 11.22
C ALA A 135 10.58 6.95 9.80
N ILE A 136 9.93 5.81 9.42
CA ILE A 136 10.23 5.10 8.18
C ILE A 136 9.08 5.28 7.17
N SER A 137 9.11 6.44 6.49
CA SER A 137 8.19 6.71 5.37
C SER A 137 8.79 6.28 4.03
N GLY A 138 7.93 6.02 3.03
CA GLY A 138 8.40 5.77 1.66
C GLY A 138 9.29 6.89 1.11
N THR A 139 9.06 8.14 1.52
CA THR A 139 9.91 9.28 1.16
C THR A 139 11.32 9.14 1.76
N LYS A 140 11.42 8.77 3.03
CA LYS A 140 12.73 8.54 3.68
C LYS A 140 13.48 7.40 3.01
N MET A 141 12.77 6.33 2.64
CA MET A 141 13.36 5.19 1.93
C MET A 141 13.90 5.59 0.56
N ARG A 142 13.14 6.37 -0.21
CA ARG A 142 13.62 6.87 -1.51
C ARG A 142 14.84 7.78 -1.38
N ARG A 143 14.89 8.64 -0.35
CA ARG A 143 16.07 9.47 -0.05
C ARG A 143 17.28 8.63 0.31
N ALA A 144 17.11 7.61 1.15
CA ALA A 144 18.19 6.68 1.50
C ALA A 144 18.71 5.94 0.25
N ALA A 145 17.82 5.53 -0.65
CA ALA A 145 18.22 4.90 -1.90
C ALA A 145 19.05 5.84 -2.79
N VAL A 146 18.63 7.09 -2.95
CA VAL A 146 19.38 8.09 -3.74
C VAL A 146 20.75 8.39 -3.12
N ALA A 147 20.84 8.41 -1.80
CA ALA A 147 22.09 8.65 -1.06
C ALA A 147 22.99 7.40 -0.95
N ASP A 148 22.58 6.26 -1.50
CA ASP A 148 23.23 4.94 -1.33
C ASP A 148 23.43 4.55 0.15
N ASP A 149 22.56 5.04 1.04
CA ASP A 149 22.56 4.73 2.47
C ASP A 149 21.79 3.43 2.73
N PHE A 150 22.49 2.32 2.58
CA PHE A 150 21.91 0.99 2.78
C PHE A 150 21.47 0.75 4.22
N ASP A 151 22.19 1.24 5.20
CA ASP A 151 21.87 1.01 6.61
C ASP A 151 20.54 1.66 6.99
N THR A 152 20.31 2.89 6.56
CA THR A 152 19.01 3.57 6.74
C THR A 152 17.91 2.87 5.94
N PHE A 153 18.19 2.47 4.69
CA PHE A 153 17.23 1.76 3.85
C PHE A 153 16.84 0.42 4.47
N ARG A 154 17.82 -0.35 4.96
CA ARG A 154 17.62 -1.67 5.58
C ARG A 154 16.72 -1.63 6.81
N LYS A 155 16.78 -0.57 7.62
CA LYS A 155 15.93 -0.39 8.80
C LYS A 155 14.44 -0.33 8.44
N GLY A 156 14.12 0.13 7.24
CA GLY A 156 12.73 0.21 6.75
C GLY A 156 12.18 -1.09 6.18
N ILE A 157 13.00 -2.12 6.07
CA ILE A 157 12.66 -3.37 5.39
C ILE A 157 12.56 -4.51 6.41
N PRO A 158 11.47 -5.31 6.40
CA PRO A 158 11.35 -6.47 7.27
C PRO A 158 12.47 -7.48 7.08
N LYS A 159 12.83 -8.22 8.13
CA LYS A 159 13.87 -9.28 8.08
C LYS A 159 13.54 -10.42 7.12
N SER A 160 12.26 -10.61 6.77
CA SER A 160 11.79 -11.56 5.77
C SER A 160 12.37 -11.33 4.36
N LEU A 161 12.76 -10.10 4.03
CA LEU A 161 13.52 -9.80 2.82
C LEU A 161 15.02 -9.79 3.20
N ASN A 162 15.82 -10.63 2.55
CA ASN A 162 17.26 -10.72 2.80
C ASN A 162 18.00 -9.47 2.28
N ASP A 163 19.25 -9.31 2.67
CA ASP A 163 20.06 -8.13 2.32
C ASP A 163 20.33 -8.02 0.81
N LYS A 164 20.49 -9.14 0.12
CA LYS A 164 20.68 -9.17 -1.33
C LYS A 164 19.46 -8.62 -2.06
N ASP A 165 18.26 -9.08 -1.73
CA ASP A 165 17.02 -8.61 -2.33
C ASP A 165 16.71 -7.16 -1.89
N THR A 166 17.06 -6.79 -0.65
CA THR A 166 16.94 -5.42 -0.15
C THR A 166 17.84 -4.47 -0.95
N ARG A 167 19.10 -4.84 -1.19
CA ARG A 167 20.02 -4.06 -2.03
C ARG A 167 19.49 -3.90 -3.44
N LYS A 168 19.02 -4.97 -4.04
CA LYS A 168 18.42 -4.94 -5.38
C LYS A 168 17.23 -4.00 -5.46
N MET A 169 16.32 -4.03 -4.49
CA MET A 169 15.17 -3.11 -4.44
C MET A 169 15.63 -1.66 -4.32
N MET A 170 16.64 -1.39 -3.50
CA MET A 170 17.23 -0.06 -3.34
C MET A 170 17.81 0.46 -4.66
N GLU A 171 18.56 -0.37 -5.39
CA GLU A 171 19.15 -0.05 -6.69
C GLU A 171 18.07 0.21 -7.76
N GLU A 172 17.00 -0.58 -7.79
CA GLU A 172 15.86 -0.36 -8.68
C GLU A 172 15.20 1.01 -8.40
N ILE A 173 14.99 1.36 -7.13
CA ILE A 173 14.47 2.67 -6.73
C ILE A 173 15.44 3.78 -7.18
N GLN A 174 16.71 3.65 -6.87
CA GLN A 174 17.75 4.63 -7.22
C GLN A 174 17.83 4.87 -8.73
N SER A 175 17.75 3.80 -9.52
CA SER A 175 17.82 3.88 -10.98
C SER A 175 16.64 4.65 -11.59
N ASN A 176 15.46 4.49 -10.99
CA ASN A 176 14.22 5.09 -11.48
C ASN A 176 13.91 6.47 -10.87
N MET A 177 14.74 6.95 -9.94
CA MET A 177 14.62 8.31 -9.42
C MET A 177 15.11 9.35 -10.45
N PRO A 178 14.41 10.50 -10.57
CA PRO A 178 14.83 11.58 -11.48
C PRO A 178 16.23 12.10 -11.14
N LYS A 179 16.94 12.57 -12.15
CA LYS A 179 18.30 13.15 -12.00
C LYS A 179 18.38 14.30 -10.99
N LEU A 180 17.29 15.03 -10.77
CA LEU A 180 17.20 16.11 -9.76
C LEU A 180 17.35 15.64 -8.31
N TYR A 181 17.24 14.34 -8.07
CA TYR A 181 17.44 13.73 -6.75
C TYR A 181 18.77 12.97 -6.64
N LYS A 182 19.52 12.88 -7.71
CA LYS A 182 20.88 12.32 -7.79
C LYS A 182 21.91 13.44 -7.72
#